data_0c3ce53b1cde43ad49b9fe15144ea3e6
#
_entry.id   0c3ce53b1cde43ad49b9fe15144ea3e6
#
_cell.length_a   1.000
_cell.length_b   1.000
_cell.length_c   1.000
_cell.angle_alpha   90.00
_cell.angle_beta   90.00
_cell.angle_gamma   90.00
#
_symmetry.space_group_name_H-M   'P 1'
#
loop_
_entity.id
_entity.type
_entity.pdbx_description
1 polymer ?
#
loop_
_entity_poly.entity_id
_entity_poly.type
_entity_poly.pdbx_seq_one_letter_code
_entity_poly.pdbx_strand_id
1 'polypeptide(L)'
;KDLSGVIYCSKRSTVEDICALLCSKGYEATRYHAGLDEEERRSNQDDFIFDRKSIMVATNAFGMGIDKSNVSYVIHYNIPKNIESYYQEAGRAGRDGTEADCILLYSPGDVRTIQYFIEHGNDNEELGEETREKIKEKDSERLKQMVFYATTNDCLRAFILNYFGEKTGYYCGNCSNCLTEFEEKDITTESQKILSCVARCREGFGQKMIIDVLRGSQNKRIFDKGLDELSTYGIMEEYTERAIRQMMAHLIEKGYLRSSDDEYPVLKLTNTSIDVLKGRVKVKTVIAKDHIVIAGGRKTAVKADEGLYKRLKALRMKIARTESVPAFVIFTDATLRSMCEIAPADRSELLRVSGVGEKKADKYGDKFLREIAAYYNEKEE
;
A
#
# COMPACT_ATOMS: atom_id res chain seq x y z
N LYS A 1 -11.90 7.15 12.72
CA LYS A 1 -12.38 8.38 12.02
C LYS A 1 -11.49 9.60 12.24
N ASP A 2 -10.55 9.56 13.19
CA ASP A 2 -9.79 10.74 13.63
C ASP A 2 -8.34 10.78 13.08
N LEU A 3 -7.98 9.87 12.16
CA LEU A 3 -6.65 9.80 11.57
C LEU A 3 -6.64 10.49 10.21
N SER A 4 -5.61 11.31 9.97
CA SER A 4 -5.39 11.97 8.70
C SER A 4 -4.59 11.07 7.77
N GLY A 5 -4.99 10.98 6.49
CA GLY A 5 -4.30 10.11 5.53
C GLY A 5 -4.45 10.52 4.08
N VAL A 6 -3.57 9.93 3.25
CA VAL A 6 -3.55 10.16 1.80
C VAL A 6 -3.77 8.83 1.07
N ILE A 7 -4.62 8.85 0.05
CA ILE A 7 -4.87 7.71 -0.85
C ILE A 7 -4.42 8.10 -2.25
N TYR A 8 -3.38 7.45 -2.75
CA TYR A 8 -2.87 7.68 -4.09
C TYR A 8 -3.51 6.74 -5.11
N CYS A 9 -3.99 7.32 -6.21
CA CYS A 9 -4.60 6.62 -7.34
C CYS A 9 -3.88 6.99 -8.64
N SER A 10 -3.83 6.05 -9.59
CA SER A 10 -3.17 6.27 -10.89
C SER A 10 -3.99 7.13 -11.86
N LYS A 11 -5.33 7.13 -11.74
CA LYS A 11 -6.26 7.79 -12.66
C LYS A 11 -7.14 8.82 -11.95
N ARG A 12 -7.48 9.91 -12.66
CA ARG A 12 -8.40 10.96 -12.17
C ARG A 12 -9.79 10.40 -11.86
N SER A 13 -10.35 9.55 -12.74
CA SER A 13 -11.64 8.90 -12.52
C SER A 13 -11.66 8.06 -11.24
N THR A 14 -10.60 7.31 -10.96
CA THR A 14 -10.48 6.53 -9.73
C THR A 14 -10.42 7.41 -8.47
N VAL A 15 -9.79 8.59 -8.56
CA VAL A 15 -9.80 9.58 -7.46
C VAL A 15 -11.23 10.03 -7.18
N GLU A 16 -12.00 10.36 -8.23
CA GLU A 16 -13.40 10.78 -8.11
C GLU A 16 -14.26 9.68 -7.48
N ASP A 17 -14.16 8.45 -8.00
CA ASP A 17 -14.94 7.31 -7.54
C ASP A 17 -14.67 6.98 -6.07
N ILE A 18 -13.41 6.95 -5.67
CA ILE A 18 -13.02 6.63 -4.29
C ILE A 18 -13.42 7.77 -3.34
N CYS A 19 -13.21 9.03 -3.73
CA CYS A 19 -13.62 10.17 -2.92
C CYS A 19 -15.15 10.16 -2.70
N ALA A 20 -15.94 9.97 -3.76
CA ALA A 20 -17.39 9.87 -3.68
C ALA A 20 -17.84 8.69 -2.78
N LEU A 21 -17.21 7.51 -2.93
CA LEU A 21 -17.48 6.34 -2.10
C LEU A 21 -17.20 6.63 -0.62
N LEU A 22 -16.08 7.24 -0.29
CA LEU A 22 -15.72 7.58 1.09
C LEU A 22 -16.72 8.57 1.69
N CYS A 23 -17.05 9.64 0.95
CA CYS A 23 -18.05 10.62 1.38
C CYS A 23 -19.43 9.97 1.62
N SER A 24 -19.87 9.06 0.73
CA SER A 24 -21.14 8.33 0.88
C SER A 24 -21.19 7.45 2.14
N LYS A 25 -20.02 7.02 2.63
CA LYS A 25 -19.87 6.25 3.88
C LYS A 25 -19.63 7.12 5.12
N GLY A 26 -19.75 8.46 4.98
CA GLY A 26 -19.61 9.41 6.07
C GLY A 26 -18.18 9.68 6.52
N TYR A 27 -17.20 9.49 5.64
CA TYR A 27 -15.83 9.94 5.87
C TYR A 27 -15.63 11.37 5.36
N GLU A 28 -14.82 12.14 6.08
CA GLU A 28 -14.44 13.50 5.70
C GLU A 28 -13.29 13.43 4.68
N ALA A 29 -13.63 13.16 3.40
CA ALA A 29 -12.70 13.05 2.31
C ALA A 29 -12.76 14.24 1.35
N THR A 30 -11.64 14.53 0.71
CA THR A 30 -11.51 15.49 -0.41
C THR A 30 -10.60 14.91 -1.50
N ARG A 31 -10.50 15.57 -2.66
CA ARG A 31 -9.80 15.06 -3.84
C ARG A 31 -8.79 16.06 -4.40
N TYR A 32 -7.76 15.54 -5.06
CA TYR A 32 -6.74 16.36 -5.70
C TYR A 32 -6.17 15.71 -6.96
N HIS A 33 -6.35 16.34 -8.10
CA HIS A 33 -5.72 15.93 -9.37
C HIS A 33 -5.66 17.10 -10.37
N ALA A 34 -4.82 16.96 -11.40
CA ALA A 34 -4.57 18.02 -12.38
C ALA A 34 -5.78 18.38 -13.29
N GLY A 35 -6.90 17.64 -13.19
CA GLY A 35 -8.14 17.94 -13.93
C GLY A 35 -9.08 18.89 -13.20
N LEU A 36 -8.83 19.19 -11.92
CA LEU A 36 -9.57 20.20 -11.17
C LEU A 36 -9.08 21.61 -11.55
N ASP A 37 -9.92 22.62 -11.43
CA ASP A 37 -9.47 23.99 -11.54
C ASP A 37 -8.53 24.40 -10.39
N GLU A 38 -7.87 25.52 -10.51
CA GLU A 38 -6.84 25.94 -9.56
C GLU A 38 -7.45 26.32 -8.20
N GLU A 39 -8.62 26.94 -8.21
CA GLU A 39 -9.31 27.38 -7.00
C GLU A 39 -9.80 26.15 -6.20
N GLU A 40 -10.42 25.18 -6.86
CA GLU A 40 -10.86 23.93 -6.23
C GLU A 40 -9.66 23.13 -5.69
N ARG A 41 -8.56 23.02 -6.44
CA ARG A 41 -7.35 22.35 -5.96
C ARG A 41 -6.81 22.98 -4.69
N ARG A 42 -6.76 24.32 -4.65
CA ARG A 42 -6.29 25.07 -3.50
C ARG A 42 -7.23 24.89 -2.31
N SER A 43 -8.54 25.01 -2.52
CA SER A 43 -9.54 24.81 -1.47
C SER A 43 -9.47 23.42 -0.88
N ASN A 44 -9.39 22.37 -1.72
CA ASN A 44 -9.29 20.97 -1.27
C ASN A 44 -7.98 20.70 -0.51
N GLN A 45 -6.89 21.30 -0.95
CA GLN A 45 -5.60 21.21 -0.25
C GLN A 45 -5.67 21.89 1.12
N ASP A 46 -6.24 23.09 1.20
CA ASP A 46 -6.43 23.81 2.46
C ASP A 46 -7.34 23.05 3.42
N ASP A 47 -8.41 22.44 2.92
CA ASP A 47 -9.30 21.59 3.73
C ASP A 47 -8.56 20.43 4.37
N PHE A 48 -7.65 19.80 3.64
CA PHE A 48 -6.82 18.72 4.18
C PHE A 48 -5.73 19.24 5.14
N ILE A 49 -5.04 20.33 4.80
CA ILE A 49 -3.98 20.91 5.64
C ILE A 49 -4.55 21.40 6.99
N PHE A 50 -5.70 22.04 6.97
CA PHE A 50 -6.34 22.58 8.17
C PHE A 50 -7.25 21.58 8.92
N ASP A 51 -7.14 20.28 8.61
CA ASP A 51 -7.90 19.19 9.24
C ASP A 51 -9.45 19.36 9.14
N ARG A 52 -9.94 20.11 8.14
CA ARG A 52 -11.38 20.17 7.81
C ARG A 52 -11.83 18.89 7.11
N LYS A 53 -10.95 18.32 6.32
CA LYS A 53 -11.08 16.98 5.74
C LYS A 53 -9.91 16.12 6.19
N SER A 54 -10.20 14.91 6.66
CA SER A 54 -9.19 14.00 7.20
C SER A 54 -8.54 13.11 6.13
N ILE A 55 -9.18 12.93 4.99
CA ILE A 55 -8.70 12.05 3.92
C ILE A 55 -8.52 12.84 2.63
N MET A 56 -7.31 12.75 2.07
CA MET A 56 -7.02 13.24 0.72
C MET A 56 -6.95 12.07 -0.25
N VAL A 57 -7.78 12.05 -1.27
CA VAL A 57 -7.68 11.11 -2.40
C VAL A 57 -7.06 11.83 -3.59
N ALA A 58 -5.93 11.36 -4.09
CA ALA A 58 -5.17 12.12 -5.06
C ALA A 58 -4.43 11.29 -6.11
N THR A 59 -4.09 11.93 -7.23
CA THR A 59 -3.04 11.42 -8.11
C THR A 59 -1.66 11.87 -7.60
N ASN A 60 -0.58 11.40 -8.24
CA ASN A 60 0.80 11.83 -7.96
C ASN A 60 1.02 13.36 -8.11
N ALA A 61 0.07 14.09 -8.70
CA ALA A 61 0.09 15.56 -8.73
C ALA A 61 0.01 16.18 -7.32
N PHE A 62 -0.52 15.44 -6.34
CA PHE A 62 -0.56 15.85 -4.94
C PHE A 62 0.74 15.46 -4.26
N GLY A 63 1.67 16.37 -4.19
CA GLY A 63 2.93 15.97 -3.59
C GLY A 63 3.95 17.10 -3.46
N MET A 64 4.09 17.97 -4.42
CA MET A 64 5.06 19.04 -4.35
C MET A 64 4.57 20.15 -3.40
N GLY A 65 5.33 20.38 -2.31
CA GLY A 65 5.06 21.50 -1.39
C GLY A 65 4.07 21.22 -0.26
N ILE A 66 3.66 19.97 -0.01
CA ILE A 66 2.76 19.66 1.12
C ILE A 66 3.60 19.24 2.32
N ASP A 67 3.57 20.10 3.32
CA ASP A 67 4.24 19.87 4.60
C ASP A 67 3.22 19.69 5.74
N LYS A 68 2.36 18.66 5.59
CA LYS A 68 1.47 18.21 6.66
C LYS A 68 2.17 17.10 7.43
N SER A 69 2.56 17.36 8.67
CA SER A 69 3.37 16.43 9.46
C SER A 69 2.56 15.30 10.10
N ASN A 70 1.26 15.49 10.35
CA ASN A 70 0.37 14.56 11.05
C ASN A 70 -0.39 13.60 10.11
N VAL A 71 0.25 13.11 9.06
CA VAL A 71 -0.32 12.07 8.18
C VAL A 71 -0.07 10.71 8.82
N SER A 72 -1.15 10.05 9.26
CA SER A 72 -1.07 8.77 9.99
C SER A 72 -1.05 7.57 9.07
N TYR A 73 -1.45 7.71 7.80
CA TYR A 73 -1.36 6.63 6.82
C TYR A 73 -1.27 7.16 5.39
N VAL A 74 -0.58 6.37 4.56
CA VAL A 74 -0.57 6.52 3.10
C VAL A 74 -0.99 5.20 2.47
N ILE A 75 -2.02 5.25 1.61
CA ILE A 75 -2.50 4.09 0.87
C ILE A 75 -2.24 4.30 -0.62
N HIS A 76 -1.50 3.40 -1.23
CA HIS A 76 -1.40 3.33 -2.68
C HIS A 76 -2.48 2.36 -3.19
N TYR A 77 -3.57 2.92 -3.74
CA TYR A 77 -4.66 2.13 -4.32
C TYR A 77 -4.23 1.40 -5.60
N ASN A 78 -3.33 2.01 -6.36
CA ASN A 78 -2.62 1.41 -7.47
C ASN A 78 -1.12 1.44 -7.20
N ILE A 79 -0.35 0.51 -7.77
CA ILE A 79 1.10 0.56 -7.62
C ILE A 79 1.68 1.82 -8.31
N PRO A 80 2.65 2.50 -7.70
CA PRO A 80 3.43 3.54 -8.35
C PRO A 80 4.28 2.97 -9.50
N LYS A 81 4.72 3.84 -10.41
CA LYS A 81 5.53 3.42 -11.56
C LYS A 81 6.94 2.93 -11.19
N ASN A 82 7.46 3.34 -10.05
CA ASN A 82 8.79 2.98 -9.56
C ASN A 82 8.91 3.14 -8.03
N ILE A 83 10.00 2.63 -7.46
CA ILE A 83 10.31 2.68 -6.02
C ILE A 83 10.51 4.11 -5.53
N GLU A 84 11.12 4.98 -6.33
CA GLU A 84 11.38 6.37 -5.96
C GLU A 84 10.08 7.14 -5.74
N SER A 85 9.09 6.98 -6.63
CA SER A 85 7.77 7.57 -6.47
C SER A 85 7.07 7.02 -5.23
N TYR A 86 7.10 5.69 -5.03
CA TYR A 86 6.55 5.06 -3.84
C TYR A 86 7.17 5.63 -2.56
N TYR A 87 8.50 5.71 -2.50
CA TYR A 87 9.22 6.21 -1.32
C TYR A 87 8.89 7.67 -1.00
N GLN A 88 8.82 8.53 -2.02
CA GLN A 88 8.46 9.93 -1.85
C GLN A 88 7.02 10.12 -1.37
N GLU A 89 6.09 9.31 -1.87
CA GLU A 89 4.67 9.36 -1.50
C GLU A 89 4.43 8.74 -0.13
N ALA A 90 4.99 7.56 0.15
CA ALA A 90 4.93 6.89 1.44
C ALA A 90 5.63 7.70 2.56
N GLY A 91 6.73 8.38 2.25
CA GLY A 91 7.48 9.23 3.16
C GLY A 91 6.74 10.48 3.66
N ARG A 92 5.48 10.66 3.27
CA ARG A 92 4.59 11.69 3.86
C ARG A 92 3.99 11.26 5.18
N ALA A 93 3.91 9.95 5.42
CA ALA A 93 3.38 9.39 6.65
C ALA A 93 4.41 9.51 7.79
N GLY A 94 3.93 9.86 8.99
CA GLY A 94 4.73 9.85 10.22
C GLY A 94 5.84 10.89 10.31
N ARG A 95 5.77 12.01 9.60
CA ARG A 95 6.78 13.08 9.66
C ARG A 95 6.90 13.73 11.03
N ASP A 96 5.90 13.61 11.86
CA ASP A 96 5.88 14.07 13.25
C ASP A 96 6.51 13.06 14.23
N GLY A 97 7.04 11.96 13.73
CA GLY A 97 7.66 10.89 14.54
C GLY A 97 6.65 9.91 15.14
N THR A 98 5.34 10.04 14.83
CA THR A 98 4.34 9.04 15.23
C THR A 98 4.39 7.81 14.32
N GLU A 99 3.95 6.67 14.84
CA GLU A 99 3.75 5.48 14.02
C GLU A 99 2.73 5.76 12.93
N ALA A 100 3.04 5.34 11.71
CA ALA A 100 2.19 5.53 10.55
C ALA A 100 2.21 4.32 9.64
N ASP A 101 1.09 4.08 8.97
CA ASP A 101 0.90 2.93 8.09
C ASP A 101 1.12 3.32 6.62
N CYS A 102 1.97 2.56 5.92
CA CYS A 102 2.12 2.64 4.47
C CYS A 102 1.55 1.36 3.85
N ILE A 103 0.44 1.49 3.14
CA ILE A 103 -0.29 0.35 2.56
C ILE A 103 -0.17 0.42 1.04
N LEU A 104 0.30 -0.67 0.44
CA LEU A 104 0.38 -0.82 -1.00
C LEU A 104 -0.57 -1.92 -1.46
N LEU A 105 -1.57 -1.58 -2.28
CA LEU A 105 -2.43 -2.55 -2.94
C LEU A 105 -1.79 -2.92 -4.28
N TYR A 106 -1.72 -4.22 -4.56
CA TYR A 106 -1.13 -4.75 -5.78
C TYR A 106 -2.17 -5.40 -6.68
N SER A 107 -2.16 -5.03 -7.96
CA SER A 107 -2.94 -5.69 -9.01
C SER A 107 -2.07 -5.88 -10.25
N PRO A 108 -2.04 -7.09 -10.86
CA PRO A 108 -1.38 -7.30 -12.15
C PRO A 108 -1.94 -6.41 -13.27
N GLY A 109 -3.19 -5.94 -13.14
CA GLY A 109 -3.81 -5.00 -14.08
C GLY A 109 -3.13 -3.64 -14.10
N ASP A 110 -2.64 -3.18 -12.92
CA ASP A 110 -1.91 -1.92 -12.81
C ASP A 110 -0.58 -1.99 -13.55
N VAL A 111 0.13 -3.11 -13.42
CA VAL A 111 1.40 -3.35 -14.12
C VAL A 111 1.22 -3.21 -15.63
N ARG A 112 0.18 -3.85 -16.19
CA ARG A 112 -0.12 -3.76 -17.63
C ARG A 112 -0.44 -2.33 -18.05
N THR A 113 -1.18 -1.61 -17.22
CA THR A 113 -1.52 -0.20 -17.51
C THR A 113 -0.27 0.67 -17.53
N ILE A 114 0.63 0.51 -16.54
CA ILE A 114 1.88 1.27 -16.49
C ILE A 114 2.78 0.89 -17.65
N GLN A 115 2.89 -0.40 -17.97
CA GLN A 115 3.68 -0.89 -19.09
C GLN A 115 3.18 -0.31 -20.42
N TYR A 116 1.86 -0.27 -20.64
CA TYR A 116 1.26 0.39 -21.81
C TYR A 116 1.66 1.86 -21.92
N PHE A 117 1.67 2.60 -20.80
CA PHE A 117 2.11 4.00 -20.82
C PHE A 117 3.62 4.17 -21.05
N ILE A 118 4.45 3.22 -20.60
CA ILE A 118 5.89 3.23 -20.89
C ILE A 118 6.12 3.04 -22.41
N GLU A 119 5.38 2.12 -23.02
CA GLU A 119 5.51 1.77 -24.44
C GLU A 119 4.96 2.88 -25.37
N HIS A 120 3.85 3.52 -24.99
CA HIS A 120 3.09 4.44 -25.86
C HIS A 120 3.07 5.91 -25.37
N GLY A 121 3.58 6.21 -24.19
CA GLY A 121 3.43 7.54 -23.56
C GLY A 121 4.57 8.52 -23.83
N ASN A 122 5.63 8.13 -24.52
CA ASN A 122 6.81 8.98 -24.77
C ASN A 122 6.85 9.45 -26.24
N ASP A 123 5.79 10.10 -26.69
CA ASP A 123 5.74 10.75 -28.01
C ASP A 123 6.40 12.15 -28.00
N ASN A 124 7.46 12.33 -27.22
CA ASN A 124 8.22 13.58 -27.33
C ASN A 124 9.08 13.54 -28.60
N GLU A 125 8.56 14.15 -29.66
CA GLU A 125 9.20 14.19 -30.98
C GLU A 125 10.57 14.89 -30.97
N GLU A 126 10.87 15.68 -29.93
CA GLU A 126 12.16 16.37 -29.77
C GLU A 126 13.30 15.39 -29.37
N LEU A 127 12.99 14.20 -28.88
CA LEU A 127 13.96 13.20 -28.48
C LEU A 127 14.24 12.21 -29.64
N GLY A 128 15.50 12.01 -29.94
CA GLY A 128 15.90 10.98 -30.92
C GLY A 128 15.44 9.59 -30.51
N GLU A 129 15.19 8.71 -31.49
CA GLU A 129 14.64 7.35 -31.30
C GLU A 129 15.47 6.51 -30.30
N GLU A 130 16.80 6.53 -30.42
CA GLU A 130 17.70 5.83 -29.50
C GLU A 130 17.57 6.29 -28.03
N THR A 131 17.35 7.59 -27.83
CA THR A 131 17.15 8.14 -26.48
C THR A 131 15.81 7.73 -25.91
N ARG A 132 14.75 7.71 -26.72
CA ARG A 132 13.42 7.22 -26.32
C ARG A 132 13.46 5.76 -25.92
N GLU A 133 14.17 4.91 -26.67
CA GLU A 133 14.31 3.48 -26.38
C GLU A 133 15.04 3.25 -25.05
N LYS A 134 16.15 3.95 -24.80
CA LYS A 134 16.86 3.90 -23.53
C LYS A 134 16.01 4.34 -22.32
N ILE A 135 15.13 5.34 -22.50
CA ILE A 135 14.20 5.78 -21.46
C ILE A 135 13.17 4.67 -21.18
N LYS A 136 12.59 4.07 -22.24
CA LYS A 136 11.62 2.98 -22.12
C LYS A 136 12.23 1.75 -21.40
N GLU A 137 13.44 1.36 -21.76
CA GLU A 137 14.16 0.28 -21.08
C GLU A 137 14.35 0.57 -19.60
N LYS A 138 14.81 1.78 -19.28
CA LYS A 138 15.05 2.20 -17.91
C LYS A 138 13.76 2.27 -17.08
N ASP A 139 12.68 2.78 -17.64
CA ASP A 139 11.38 2.83 -16.97
C ASP A 139 10.78 1.42 -16.80
N SER A 140 10.98 0.53 -17.78
CA SER A 140 10.57 -0.87 -17.67
C SER A 140 11.34 -1.60 -16.56
N GLU A 141 12.65 -1.35 -16.43
CA GLU A 141 13.45 -1.95 -15.36
C GLU A 141 13.01 -1.43 -13.98
N ARG A 142 12.75 -0.14 -13.85
CA ARG A 142 12.21 0.45 -12.61
C ARG A 142 10.84 -0.12 -12.24
N LEU A 143 9.97 -0.36 -13.23
CA LEU A 143 8.69 -1.02 -13.01
C LEU A 143 8.89 -2.46 -12.52
N LYS A 144 9.83 -3.22 -13.08
CA LYS A 144 10.16 -4.58 -12.60
C LYS A 144 10.59 -4.56 -11.13
N GLN A 145 11.43 -3.60 -10.72
CA GLN A 145 11.83 -3.44 -9.32
C GLN A 145 10.63 -3.14 -8.41
N MET A 146 9.70 -2.29 -8.86
CA MET A 146 8.48 -1.99 -8.11
C MET A 146 7.57 -3.22 -7.98
N VAL A 147 7.43 -4.01 -9.05
CA VAL A 147 6.66 -5.26 -9.03
C VAL A 147 7.30 -6.27 -8.07
N PHE A 148 8.64 -6.41 -8.13
CA PHE A 148 9.36 -7.28 -7.21
C PHE A 148 9.15 -6.85 -5.75
N TYR A 149 9.26 -5.57 -5.45
CA TYR A 149 8.95 -5.03 -4.12
C TYR A 149 7.53 -5.38 -3.66
N ALA A 150 6.54 -5.25 -4.54
CA ALA A 150 5.14 -5.51 -4.20
C ALA A 150 4.81 -7.02 -4.03
N THR A 151 5.67 -7.92 -4.51
CA THR A 151 5.42 -9.37 -4.53
C THR A 151 6.42 -10.19 -3.72
N THR A 152 7.53 -9.59 -3.26
CA THR A 152 8.54 -10.30 -2.46
C THR A 152 8.03 -10.69 -1.07
N ASN A 153 8.59 -11.77 -0.53
CA ASN A 153 8.43 -12.17 0.86
C ASN A 153 9.58 -11.67 1.76
N ASP A 154 10.58 -11.01 1.17
CA ASP A 154 11.70 -10.42 1.90
C ASP A 154 11.28 -9.19 2.70
N CYS A 155 12.15 -8.73 3.60
CA CYS A 155 11.90 -7.53 4.39
C CYS A 155 11.73 -6.30 3.49
N LEU A 156 10.52 -5.72 3.48
CA LEU A 156 10.18 -4.57 2.63
C LEU A 156 11.04 -3.34 2.92
N ARG A 157 11.36 -3.08 4.19
CA ARG A 157 12.23 -1.95 4.58
C ARG A 157 13.66 -2.16 4.10
N ALA A 158 14.20 -3.36 4.30
CA ALA A 158 15.55 -3.68 3.82
C ALA A 158 15.64 -3.58 2.29
N PHE A 159 14.61 -3.99 1.57
CA PHE A 159 14.54 -3.83 0.12
C PHE A 159 14.69 -2.37 -0.30
N ILE A 160 13.88 -1.46 0.28
CA ILE A 160 13.93 -0.02 -0.05
C ILE A 160 15.31 0.57 0.27
N LEU A 161 15.85 0.29 1.46
CA LEU A 161 17.14 0.83 1.89
C LEU A 161 18.28 0.35 0.98
N ASN A 162 18.28 -0.95 0.63
CA ASN A 162 19.25 -1.52 -0.32
C ASN A 162 19.12 -0.91 -1.72
N TYR A 163 17.88 -0.66 -2.17
CA TYR A 163 17.62 0.00 -3.46
C TYR A 163 18.28 1.38 -3.53
N PHE A 164 18.27 2.13 -2.42
CA PHE A 164 18.94 3.43 -2.31
C PHE A 164 20.42 3.35 -1.91
N GLY A 165 21.00 2.14 -1.86
CA GLY A 165 22.43 1.91 -1.61
C GLY A 165 22.82 1.83 -0.14
N GLU A 166 21.87 1.81 0.78
CA GLU A 166 22.10 1.62 2.22
C GLU A 166 22.13 0.12 2.54
N LYS A 167 23.28 -0.38 3.03
CA LYS A 167 23.41 -1.78 3.45
C LYS A 167 22.77 -1.99 4.81
N THR A 168 21.72 -2.78 4.85
CA THR A 168 20.97 -3.09 6.08
C THR A 168 20.85 -4.59 6.29
N GLY A 169 20.46 -5.00 7.52
CA GLY A 169 20.09 -6.38 7.81
C GLY A 169 18.83 -6.80 7.06
N TYR A 170 18.62 -8.10 6.96
CA TYR A 170 17.48 -8.70 6.21
C TYR A 170 16.14 -8.67 6.97
N TYR A 171 16.08 -8.08 8.16
CA TYR A 171 14.91 -8.12 9.03
C TYR A 171 14.73 -6.81 9.80
N CYS A 172 13.57 -6.17 9.67
CA CYS A 172 13.27 -4.92 10.38
C CYS A 172 12.31 -5.06 11.56
N GLY A 173 11.64 -6.22 11.71
CA GLY A 173 10.68 -6.50 12.77
C GLY A 173 9.40 -5.66 12.75
N ASN A 174 9.13 -4.92 11.67
CA ASN A 174 8.01 -3.96 11.61
C ASN A 174 7.22 -3.98 10.29
N CYS A 175 7.76 -4.44 9.18
CA CYS A 175 7.00 -4.54 7.93
C CYS A 175 6.12 -5.78 7.93
N SER A 176 5.08 -5.79 7.10
CA SER A 176 4.14 -6.91 6.98
C SER A 176 4.86 -8.26 6.77
N ASN A 177 5.89 -8.30 5.92
CA ASN A 177 6.63 -9.54 5.66
C ASN A 177 7.42 -10.02 6.89
N CYS A 178 8.01 -9.13 7.68
CA CYS A 178 8.70 -9.50 8.92
C CYS A 178 7.75 -9.94 10.04
N LEU A 179 6.52 -9.43 10.04
CA LEU A 179 5.50 -9.76 11.05
C LEU A 179 4.66 -10.97 10.65
N THR A 180 4.70 -11.40 9.38
CA THR A 180 3.97 -12.56 8.89
C THR A 180 4.76 -13.83 9.18
N GLU A 181 4.14 -14.81 9.82
CA GLU A 181 4.68 -16.16 9.89
C GLU A 181 4.43 -16.86 8.56
N PHE A 182 5.48 -17.36 7.95
CA PHE A 182 5.41 -18.16 6.75
C PHE A 182 5.61 -19.63 7.06
N GLU A 183 4.88 -20.49 6.37
CA GLU A 183 5.10 -21.92 6.40
C GLU A 183 5.38 -22.47 5.01
N GLU A 184 6.26 -23.45 4.94
CA GLU A 184 6.54 -24.18 3.71
C GLU A 184 5.43 -25.21 3.48
N LYS A 185 4.72 -25.10 2.35
CA LYS A 185 3.65 -26.04 1.96
C LYS A 185 4.07 -26.80 0.71
N ASP A 186 3.94 -28.13 0.77
CA ASP A 186 4.07 -28.97 -0.42
C ASP A 186 2.82 -28.81 -1.30
N ILE A 187 3.00 -28.25 -2.49
CA ILE A 187 1.96 -28.06 -3.51
C ILE A 187 2.22 -28.90 -4.75
N THR A 188 2.91 -30.01 -4.61
CA THR A 188 3.30 -30.87 -5.74
C THR A 188 2.07 -31.38 -6.50
N THR A 189 1.04 -31.86 -5.76
CA THR A 189 -0.21 -32.35 -6.36
C THR A 189 -0.96 -31.27 -7.11
N GLU A 190 -1.09 -30.07 -6.51
CA GLU A 190 -1.72 -28.91 -7.16
C GLU A 190 -0.93 -28.46 -8.39
N SER A 191 0.39 -28.48 -8.29
CA SER A 191 1.29 -28.18 -9.42
C SER A 191 1.07 -29.17 -10.57
N GLN A 192 0.99 -30.46 -10.26
CA GLN A 192 0.71 -31.49 -11.26
C GLN A 192 -0.66 -31.30 -11.91
N LYS A 193 -1.71 -30.94 -11.16
CA LYS A 193 -3.03 -30.62 -11.70
C LYS A 193 -2.95 -29.44 -12.68
N ILE A 194 -2.26 -28.36 -12.31
CA ILE A 194 -2.09 -27.16 -13.13
C ILE A 194 -1.32 -27.49 -14.41
N LEU A 195 -0.14 -28.13 -14.30
CA LEU A 195 0.69 -28.49 -15.44
C LEU A 195 -0.02 -29.46 -16.39
N SER A 196 -0.77 -30.45 -15.84
CA SER A 196 -1.59 -31.37 -16.64
C SER A 196 -2.69 -30.64 -17.40
N CYS A 197 -3.33 -29.63 -16.79
CA CYS A 197 -4.34 -28.84 -17.47
C CYS A 197 -3.74 -28.03 -18.62
N VAL A 198 -2.59 -27.39 -18.42
CA VAL A 198 -1.88 -26.66 -19.49
C VAL A 198 -1.54 -27.61 -20.65
N ALA A 199 -1.02 -28.81 -20.36
CA ALA A 199 -0.69 -29.82 -21.38
C ALA A 199 -1.96 -30.24 -22.16
N ARG A 200 -3.06 -30.58 -21.48
CA ARG A 200 -4.31 -31.02 -22.10
C ARG A 200 -5.01 -29.92 -22.89
N CYS A 201 -4.84 -28.67 -22.48
CA CYS A 201 -5.22 -27.49 -23.24
C CYS A 201 -4.29 -27.17 -24.42
N ARG A 202 -3.36 -28.08 -24.74
CA ARG A 202 -2.40 -27.97 -25.86
C ARG A 202 -1.57 -26.69 -25.82
N GLU A 203 -1.30 -26.17 -24.62
CA GLU A 203 -0.51 -24.94 -24.40
C GLU A 203 -1.05 -23.72 -25.20
N GLY A 204 -2.35 -23.71 -25.51
CA GLY A 204 -2.98 -22.71 -26.38
C GLY A 204 -3.75 -21.62 -25.65
N PHE A 205 -3.72 -21.57 -24.31
CA PHE A 205 -4.55 -20.64 -23.54
C PHE A 205 -3.76 -19.90 -22.47
N GLY A 206 -4.21 -18.68 -22.19
CA GLY A 206 -3.68 -17.83 -21.11
C GLY A 206 -4.17 -18.27 -19.72
N GLN A 207 -3.57 -17.68 -18.70
CA GLN A 207 -3.83 -18.03 -17.29
C GLN A 207 -5.32 -18.07 -16.93
N LYS A 208 -6.11 -17.08 -17.37
CA LYS A 208 -7.53 -16.99 -17.00
C LYS A 208 -8.32 -18.20 -17.48
N MET A 209 -8.13 -18.63 -18.73
CA MET A 209 -8.82 -19.78 -19.29
C MET A 209 -8.43 -21.09 -18.57
N ILE A 210 -7.15 -21.27 -18.28
CA ILE A 210 -6.66 -22.43 -17.53
C ILE A 210 -7.27 -22.47 -16.12
N ILE A 211 -7.36 -21.33 -15.44
CA ILE A 211 -8.02 -21.24 -14.13
C ILE A 211 -9.50 -21.58 -14.22
N ASP A 212 -10.19 -21.07 -15.24
CA ASP A 212 -11.62 -21.34 -15.45
C ASP A 212 -11.88 -22.82 -15.70
N VAL A 213 -11.01 -23.51 -16.48
CA VAL A 213 -11.07 -24.97 -16.69
C VAL A 213 -10.85 -25.72 -15.38
N LEU A 214 -9.78 -25.39 -14.64
CA LEU A 214 -9.45 -26.06 -13.37
C LEU A 214 -10.56 -25.92 -12.32
N ARG A 215 -11.29 -24.81 -12.34
CA ARG A 215 -12.40 -24.54 -11.41
C ARG A 215 -13.75 -25.02 -11.88
N GLY A 216 -13.86 -25.59 -13.07
CA GLY A 216 -15.16 -26.03 -13.60
C GLY A 216 -16.11 -24.88 -13.93
N SER A 217 -15.58 -23.76 -14.44
CA SER A 217 -16.37 -22.56 -14.75
C SER A 217 -17.40 -22.85 -15.87
N GLN A 218 -18.63 -22.35 -15.72
CA GLN A 218 -19.71 -22.43 -16.70
C GLN A 218 -19.60 -21.40 -17.83
N ASN A 219 -18.39 -20.89 -18.10
CA ASN A 219 -18.14 -19.92 -19.16
C ASN A 219 -18.40 -20.56 -20.54
N LYS A 220 -19.24 -19.94 -21.36
CA LYS A 220 -19.62 -20.41 -22.71
C LYS A 220 -18.37 -20.75 -23.55
N ARG A 221 -17.27 -19.99 -23.43
CA ARG A 221 -16.05 -20.27 -24.20
C ARG A 221 -15.39 -21.60 -23.87
N ILE A 222 -15.62 -22.17 -22.69
CA ILE A 222 -15.12 -23.49 -22.30
C ILE A 222 -15.84 -24.56 -23.09
N PHE A 223 -17.17 -24.50 -23.14
CA PHE A 223 -18.01 -25.43 -23.89
C PHE A 223 -17.81 -25.32 -25.40
N ASP A 224 -17.73 -24.08 -25.92
CA ASP A 224 -17.48 -23.84 -27.35
C ASP A 224 -16.16 -24.48 -27.85
N LYS A 225 -15.20 -24.68 -26.91
CA LYS A 225 -13.87 -25.25 -27.20
C LYS A 225 -13.70 -26.71 -26.72
N GLY A 226 -14.74 -27.32 -26.16
CA GLY A 226 -14.71 -28.68 -25.64
C GLY A 226 -13.76 -28.89 -24.48
N LEU A 227 -13.49 -27.83 -23.71
CA LEU A 227 -12.56 -27.88 -22.57
C LEU A 227 -13.19 -28.46 -21.30
N ASP A 228 -14.52 -28.55 -21.27
CA ASP A 228 -15.31 -29.21 -20.23
C ASP A 228 -15.19 -30.74 -20.30
N GLU A 229 -14.84 -31.30 -21.46
CA GLU A 229 -14.57 -32.72 -21.63
C GLU A 229 -13.20 -33.18 -21.12
N LEU A 230 -12.34 -32.25 -20.79
CA LEU A 230 -10.99 -32.56 -20.27
C LEU A 230 -11.07 -33.15 -18.85
N SER A 231 -10.30 -34.20 -18.59
CA SER A 231 -10.19 -34.80 -17.25
C SER A 231 -9.66 -33.84 -16.19
N THR A 232 -9.22 -32.64 -16.59
CA THR A 232 -8.75 -31.56 -15.69
C THR A 232 -9.82 -30.49 -15.48
N TYR A 233 -11.00 -30.65 -16.02
CA TYR A 233 -12.11 -29.74 -15.77
C TYR A 233 -12.68 -29.96 -14.36
N GLY A 234 -12.70 -28.87 -13.57
CA GLY A 234 -13.25 -28.87 -12.21
C GLY A 234 -12.37 -29.53 -11.12
N ILE A 235 -11.17 -30.05 -11.46
CA ILE A 235 -10.34 -30.78 -10.47
C ILE A 235 -9.74 -29.91 -9.36
N MET A 236 -9.94 -28.59 -9.42
CA MET A 236 -9.53 -27.60 -8.42
C MET A 236 -10.68 -26.64 -8.07
N GLU A 237 -11.92 -27.11 -8.08
CA GLU A 237 -13.10 -26.29 -7.75
C GLU A 237 -13.06 -25.75 -6.32
N GLU A 238 -12.44 -26.50 -5.39
CA GLU A 238 -12.24 -26.11 -4.00
C GLU A 238 -11.30 -24.92 -3.79
N TYR A 239 -10.46 -24.61 -4.80
CA TYR A 239 -9.51 -23.49 -4.74
C TYR A 239 -10.12 -22.20 -5.29
N THR A 240 -9.82 -21.09 -4.64
CA THR A 240 -10.18 -19.76 -5.18
C THR A 240 -9.35 -19.45 -6.43
N GLU A 241 -9.88 -18.61 -7.33
CA GLU A 241 -9.12 -18.11 -8.48
C GLU A 241 -7.78 -17.51 -8.06
N ARG A 242 -7.77 -16.78 -6.94
CA ARG A 242 -6.56 -16.15 -6.39
C ARG A 242 -5.51 -17.20 -6.00
N ALA A 243 -5.91 -18.25 -5.31
CA ALA A 243 -4.98 -19.31 -4.89
C ALA A 243 -4.33 -20.01 -6.10
N ILE A 244 -5.12 -20.38 -7.12
CA ILE A 244 -4.60 -21.02 -8.34
C ILE A 244 -3.66 -20.05 -9.06
N ARG A 245 -4.00 -18.76 -9.14
CA ARG A 245 -3.17 -17.73 -9.76
C ARG A 245 -1.83 -17.58 -9.04
N GLN A 246 -1.80 -17.62 -7.72
CA GLN A 246 -0.57 -17.59 -6.92
C GLN A 246 0.31 -18.83 -7.19
N MET A 247 -0.28 -20.02 -7.21
CA MET A 247 0.43 -21.25 -7.54
C MET A 247 1.02 -21.21 -8.96
N MET A 248 0.27 -20.69 -9.95
CA MET A 248 0.77 -20.50 -11.31
C MET A 248 1.93 -19.50 -11.37
N ALA A 249 1.85 -18.38 -10.67
CA ALA A 249 2.92 -17.40 -10.59
C ALA A 249 4.20 -18.05 -10.02
N HIS A 250 4.06 -18.85 -8.96
CA HIS A 250 5.18 -19.60 -8.38
C HIS A 250 5.77 -20.62 -9.36
N LEU A 251 4.94 -21.33 -10.14
CA LEU A 251 5.42 -22.26 -11.16
C LEU A 251 6.16 -21.54 -12.29
N ILE A 252 5.76 -20.32 -12.64
CA ILE A 252 6.45 -19.48 -13.63
C ILE A 252 7.79 -19.00 -13.06
N GLU A 253 7.81 -18.52 -11.83
CA GLU A 253 9.03 -18.07 -11.13
C GLU A 253 10.08 -19.19 -11.02
N LYS A 254 9.63 -20.41 -10.69
CA LYS A 254 10.51 -21.60 -10.61
C LYS A 254 10.87 -22.22 -11.95
N GLY A 255 10.37 -21.67 -13.04
CA GLY A 255 10.67 -22.13 -14.39
C GLY A 255 9.96 -23.44 -14.78
N TYR A 256 8.92 -23.85 -14.07
CA TYR A 256 8.06 -24.99 -14.46
C TYR A 256 6.98 -24.61 -15.48
N LEU A 257 6.66 -23.34 -15.60
CA LEU A 257 5.80 -22.75 -16.62
C LEU A 257 6.49 -21.54 -17.22
N ARG A 258 6.14 -21.19 -18.44
CA ARG A 258 6.48 -19.90 -19.04
C ARG A 258 5.27 -19.29 -19.72
N SER A 259 5.22 -17.97 -19.76
CA SER A 259 4.28 -17.24 -20.61
C SER A 259 4.93 -17.03 -21.98
N SER A 260 4.16 -17.09 -23.07
CA SER A 260 4.67 -16.66 -24.36
C SER A 260 4.80 -15.14 -24.42
N ASP A 261 5.64 -14.64 -25.33
CA ASP A 261 5.90 -13.21 -25.51
C ASP A 261 4.93 -12.57 -26.54
N ASP A 262 3.85 -13.30 -26.93
CA ASP A 262 2.87 -12.85 -27.89
C ASP A 262 1.94 -11.77 -27.31
N GLU A 263 1.25 -11.02 -28.18
CA GLU A 263 0.22 -10.03 -27.81
C GLU A 263 -0.85 -10.62 -26.87
N TYR A 264 -1.19 -11.92 -27.06
CA TYR A 264 -2.09 -12.67 -26.20
C TYR A 264 -1.34 -13.81 -25.50
N PRO A 265 -0.68 -13.56 -24.36
CA PRO A 265 0.20 -14.53 -23.72
C PRO A 265 -0.50 -15.82 -23.36
N VAL A 266 0.05 -16.95 -23.78
CA VAL A 266 -0.39 -18.30 -23.44
C VAL A 266 0.60 -18.99 -22.53
N LEU A 267 0.11 -19.91 -21.71
CA LEU A 267 0.97 -20.71 -20.82
C LEU A 267 1.57 -21.90 -21.59
N LYS A 268 2.86 -22.07 -21.40
CA LYS A 268 3.64 -23.16 -22.00
C LYS A 268 4.38 -23.93 -20.92
N LEU A 269 4.51 -25.23 -21.15
CA LEU A 269 5.36 -26.09 -20.33
C LEU A 269 6.83 -25.84 -20.65
N THR A 270 7.68 -26.21 -19.71
CA THR A 270 9.14 -26.21 -19.86
C THR A 270 9.67 -27.66 -19.75
N ASN A 271 10.94 -27.87 -20.04
CA ASN A 271 11.53 -29.18 -19.86
C ASN A 271 11.47 -29.69 -18.41
N THR A 272 11.55 -28.78 -17.43
CA THR A 272 11.47 -29.08 -16.00
C THR A 272 10.06 -29.43 -15.52
N SER A 273 9.00 -29.07 -16.28
CA SER A 273 7.61 -29.45 -15.97
C SER A 273 7.44 -30.98 -15.94
N ILE A 274 8.17 -31.70 -16.79
CA ILE A 274 8.07 -33.16 -16.91
C ILE A 274 8.49 -33.84 -15.60
N ASP A 275 9.48 -33.32 -14.91
CA ASP A 275 9.95 -33.89 -13.65
C ASP A 275 8.96 -33.70 -12.52
N VAL A 276 8.25 -32.55 -12.49
CA VAL A 276 7.12 -32.33 -11.58
C VAL A 276 5.95 -33.27 -11.90
N LEU A 277 5.56 -33.36 -13.18
CA LEU A 277 4.47 -34.23 -13.63
C LEU A 277 4.73 -35.71 -13.31
N LYS A 278 5.98 -36.16 -13.40
CA LYS A 278 6.39 -37.53 -13.06
C LYS A 278 6.66 -37.75 -11.55
N GLY A 279 6.46 -36.73 -10.71
CA GLY A 279 6.70 -36.80 -9.27
C GLY A 279 8.17 -36.92 -8.87
N ARG A 280 9.11 -36.61 -9.77
CA ARG A 280 10.54 -36.65 -9.50
C ARG A 280 11.02 -35.47 -8.69
N VAL A 281 10.32 -34.36 -8.79
CA VAL A 281 10.59 -33.10 -8.08
C VAL A 281 9.37 -32.70 -7.26
N LYS A 282 9.58 -32.38 -5.99
CA LYS A 282 8.55 -31.79 -5.12
C LYS A 282 8.54 -30.29 -5.30
N VAL A 283 7.34 -29.74 -5.47
CA VAL A 283 7.14 -28.29 -5.53
C VAL A 283 6.68 -27.81 -4.17
N LYS A 284 7.52 -27.00 -3.54
CA LYS A 284 7.22 -26.37 -2.25
C LYS A 284 7.05 -24.88 -2.47
N THR A 285 6.07 -24.29 -1.83
CA THR A 285 5.86 -22.83 -1.80
C THR A 285 5.82 -22.34 -0.37
N VAL A 286 6.15 -21.09 -0.19
CA VAL A 286 6.04 -20.41 1.11
C VAL A 286 4.73 -19.67 1.13
N ILE A 287 3.84 -20.06 2.03
CA ILE A 287 2.55 -19.38 2.22
C ILE A 287 2.53 -18.70 3.59
N ALA A 288 1.92 -17.52 3.64
CA ALA A 288 1.61 -16.93 4.93
C ALA A 288 0.64 -17.85 5.68
N LYS A 289 0.96 -18.21 6.90
CA LYS A 289 -0.04 -18.82 7.79
C LYS A 289 -1.21 -17.84 7.85
N ASP A 290 -2.43 -18.35 7.66
CA ASP A 290 -3.66 -17.56 7.79
C ASP A 290 -3.80 -17.06 9.25
N HIS A 291 -2.95 -16.15 9.64
CA HIS A 291 -3.31 -15.19 10.66
C HIS A 291 -4.12 -14.12 9.93
N ILE A 292 -5.38 -13.99 10.29
CA ILE A 292 -6.07 -12.71 10.14
C ILE A 292 -5.09 -11.72 10.76
N VAL A 293 -4.33 -11.02 9.92
CA VAL A 293 -3.57 -9.84 10.35
C VAL A 293 -4.66 -8.85 10.72
N ILE A 294 -5.12 -8.96 11.95
CA ILE A 294 -5.77 -7.84 12.62
C ILE A 294 -4.69 -6.78 12.57
N ALA A 295 -4.93 -5.79 11.73
CA ALA A 295 -4.05 -4.66 11.52
C ALA A 295 -3.44 -4.25 12.86
N GLY A 296 -2.10 -4.39 12.95
CA GLY A 296 -1.32 -3.91 14.06
C GLY A 296 -1.78 -4.38 15.43
N GLY A 297 -1.23 -5.49 15.90
CA GLY A 297 -0.94 -5.59 17.32
C GLY A 297 0.06 -4.49 17.63
N ARG A 298 -0.45 -3.29 17.88
CA ARG A 298 0.32 -2.21 18.49
C ARG A 298 1.00 -2.83 19.70
N LYS A 299 2.32 -2.95 19.66
CA LYS A 299 3.08 -3.08 20.91
C LYS A 299 2.53 -1.96 21.78
N THR A 300 1.97 -2.32 22.92
CA THR A 300 1.44 -1.40 23.90
C THR A 300 2.56 -0.43 24.29
N ALA A 301 2.68 0.68 23.55
CA ALA A 301 3.14 1.90 24.17
C ALA A 301 2.27 2.10 25.41
N VAL A 302 2.84 2.47 26.51
CA VAL A 302 2.15 2.85 27.74
C VAL A 302 0.87 3.57 27.32
N LYS A 303 -0.30 3.09 27.74
CA LYS A 303 -1.59 3.64 27.30
C LYS A 303 -1.61 5.11 27.67
N ALA A 304 -1.32 5.99 26.73
CA ALA A 304 -1.61 7.40 26.89
C ALA A 304 -3.10 7.51 27.25
N ASP A 305 -3.42 8.35 28.24
CA ASP A 305 -4.81 8.53 28.64
C ASP A 305 -5.62 9.10 27.46
N GLU A 306 -6.40 8.23 26.83
CA GLU A 306 -7.19 8.55 25.64
C GLU A 306 -8.20 9.69 25.91
N GLY A 307 -8.67 9.83 27.14
CA GLY A 307 -9.55 10.93 27.56
C GLY A 307 -8.82 12.27 27.52
N LEU A 308 -7.65 12.32 28.14
CA LEU A 308 -6.79 13.51 28.13
C LEU A 308 -6.35 13.85 26.70
N TYR A 309 -5.94 12.84 25.92
CA TYR A 309 -5.53 13.06 24.52
C TYR A 309 -6.63 13.73 23.68
N LYS A 310 -7.88 13.28 23.81
CA LYS A 310 -9.03 13.89 23.13
C LYS A 310 -9.24 15.35 23.54
N ARG A 311 -9.10 15.65 24.82
CA ARG A 311 -9.24 17.04 25.33
C ARG A 311 -8.12 17.95 24.81
N LEU A 312 -6.86 17.51 24.85
CA LEU A 312 -5.73 18.27 24.33
C LEU A 312 -5.82 18.47 22.81
N LYS A 313 -6.29 17.47 22.08
CA LYS A 313 -6.56 17.58 20.65
C LYS A 313 -7.65 18.60 20.34
N ALA A 314 -8.73 18.61 21.10
CA ALA A 314 -9.82 19.59 20.96
C ALA A 314 -9.34 21.03 21.29
N LEU A 315 -8.55 21.20 22.35
CA LEU A 315 -7.94 22.49 22.70
C LEU A 315 -7.01 22.99 21.58
N ARG A 316 -6.14 22.13 21.07
CA ARG A 316 -5.27 22.43 19.94
C ARG A 316 -6.06 22.91 18.72
N MET A 317 -7.12 22.18 18.34
CA MET A 317 -7.98 22.56 17.22
C MET A 317 -8.66 23.92 17.43
N LYS A 318 -9.10 24.22 18.66
CA LYS A 318 -9.68 25.52 19.00
C LYS A 318 -8.68 26.65 18.80
N ILE A 319 -7.43 26.48 19.30
CA ILE A 319 -6.36 27.47 19.14
C ILE A 319 -5.98 27.63 17.67
N ALA A 320 -5.84 26.53 16.92
CA ALA A 320 -5.50 26.52 15.50
C ALA A 320 -6.50 27.32 14.66
N ARG A 321 -7.82 27.14 14.93
CA ARG A 321 -8.88 27.90 14.26
C ARG A 321 -8.82 29.40 14.60
N THR A 322 -8.56 29.73 15.86
CA THR A 322 -8.46 31.15 16.29
C THR A 322 -7.26 31.86 15.67
N GLU A 323 -6.15 31.15 15.51
CA GLU A 323 -4.91 31.72 14.93
C GLU A 323 -4.80 31.53 13.41
N SER A 324 -5.78 30.84 12.77
CA SER A 324 -5.78 30.53 11.34
C SER A 324 -4.51 29.82 10.89
N VAL A 325 -4.01 28.88 11.72
CA VAL A 325 -2.84 28.04 11.44
C VAL A 325 -3.21 26.56 11.47
N PRO A 326 -2.50 25.68 10.73
CA PRO A 326 -2.67 24.24 10.83
C PRO A 326 -2.42 23.74 12.27
N ALA A 327 -3.22 22.79 12.75
CA ALA A 327 -3.16 22.30 14.12
C ALA A 327 -1.78 21.74 14.53
N PHE A 328 -1.09 21.07 13.61
CA PHE A 328 0.23 20.48 13.84
C PHE A 328 1.34 21.54 14.07
N VAL A 329 1.13 22.78 13.62
CA VAL A 329 2.07 23.88 13.88
C VAL A 329 2.13 24.25 15.36
N ILE A 330 1.01 24.10 16.08
CA ILE A 330 0.94 24.34 17.53
C ILE A 330 1.70 23.22 18.24
N PHE A 331 1.16 22.00 18.21
CA PHE A 331 1.82 20.80 18.70
C PHE A 331 1.46 19.62 17.78
N THR A 332 2.42 18.70 17.55
CA THR A 332 2.18 17.47 16.79
C THR A 332 1.37 16.48 17.62
N ASP A 333 0.83 15.44 17.00
CA ASP A 333 0.14 14.36 17.70
C ASP A 333 1.08 13.60 18.63
N ALA A 334 2.36 13.42 18.24
CA ALA A 334 3.41 12.86 19.07
C ALA A 334 3.62 13.70 20.36
N THR A 335 3.69 15.02 20.22
CA THR A 335 3.84 15.94 21.35
C THR A 335 2.63 15.84 22.30
N LEU A 336 1.41 15.77 21.79
CA LEU A 336 0.20 15.60 22.62
C LEU A 336 0.19 14.24 23.35
N ARG A 337 0.64 13.17 22.71
CA ARG A 337 0.77 11.85 23.35
C ARG A 337 1.83 11.89 24.47
N SER A 338 2.97 12.51 24.20
CA SER A 338 4.01 12.71 25.22
C SER A 338 3.53 13.57 26.39
N MET A 339 2.69 14.60 26.16
CA MET A 339 2.00 15.34 27.24
C MET A 339 1.08 14.43 28.06
N CYS A 340 0.38 13.50 27.43
CA CYS A 340 -0.49 12.54 28.15
C CYS A 340 0.31 11.52 28.98
N GLU A 341 1.51 11.16 28.54
CA GLU A 341 2.40 10.22 29.26
C GLU A 341 3.09 10.87 30.45
N ILE A 342 3.55 12.12 30.30
CA ILE A 342 4.29 12.85 31.32
C ILE A 342 3.34 13.58 32.28
N ALA A 343 2.15 13.99 31.80
CA ALA A 343 1.15 14.78 32.54
C ALA A 343 1.77 16.01 33.23
N PRO A 344 2.45 16.92 32.51
CA PRO A 344 3.22 17.99 33.10
C PRO A 344 2.34 18.91 33.94
N ALA A 345 2.79 19.19 35.18
CA ALA A 345 2.10 20.06 36.11
C ALA A 345 2.54 21.53 36.01
N ASP A 346 3.74 21.77 35.51
CA ASP A 346 4.31 23.08 35.40
C ASP A 346 5.11 23.29 34.10
N ARG A 347 5.60 24.53 33.89
CA ARG A 347 6.37 24.89 32.69
C ARG A 347 7.69 24.10 32.59
N SER A 348 8.34 23.77 33.69
CA SER A 348 9.60 23.02 33.69
C SER A 348 9.40 21.59 33.19
N GLU A 349 8.33 20.94 33.62
CA GLU A 349 7.96 19.61 33.16
C GLU A 349 7.45 19.63 31.72
N LEU A 350 6.72 20.68 31.34
CA LEU A 350 6.25 20.85 29.96
C LEU A 350 7.42 20.97 28.98
N LEU A 351 8.51 21.60 29.34
CA LEU A 351 9.73 21.68 28.51
C LEU A 351 10.47 20.35 28.35
N ARG A 352 10.17 19.34 29.20
CA ARG A 352 10.71 17.97 29.04
C ARG A 352 9.91 17.15 28.03
N VAL A 353 8.72 17.61 27.66
CA VAL A 353 7.89 16.95 26.65
C VAL A 353 8.53 17.06 25.28
N SER A 354 8.70 15.94 24.59
CA SER A 354 9.27 15.93 23.24
C SER A 354 8.44 16.79 22.28
N GLY A 355 9.10 17.68 21.55
CA GLY A 355 8.46 18.62 20.60
C GLY A 355 7.93 19.92 21.22
N VAL A 356 8.18 20.17 22.52
CA VAL A 356 7.90 21.44 23.19
C VAL A 356 9.20 22.24 23.36
N GLY A 357 9.39 23.27 22.54
CA GLY A 357 10.46 24.24 22.71
C GLY A 357 9.97 25.49 23.46
N GLU A 358 10.91 26.30 23.98
CA GLU A 358 10.63 27.51 24.77
C GLU A 358 9.58 28.42 24.12
N LYS A 359 9.73 28.74 22.83
CA LYS A 359 8.78 29.59 22.09
C LYS A 359 7.32 29.05 22.09
N LYS A 360 7.17 27.73 21.99
CA LYS A 360 5.85 27.10 22.02
C LYS A 360 5.30 27.00 23.46
N ALA A 361 6.18 26.74 24.41
CA ALA A 361 5.82 26.76 25.84
C ALA A 361 5.33 28.15 26.27
N ASP A 362 6.03 29.21 25.87
CA ASP A 362 5.63 30.58 26.19
C ASP A 362 4.30 30.98 25.56
N LYS A 363 4.06 30.55 24.32
CA LYS A 363 2.86 30.95 23.58
C LYS A 363 1.62 30.13 23.93
N TYR A 364 1.78 28.84 24.15
CA TYR A 364 0.66 27.90 24.29
C TYR A 364 0.65 27.13 25.62
N GLY A 365 1.79 27.04 26.31
CA GLY A 365 2.00 26.15 27.44
C GLY A 365 0.94 26.30 28.54
N ASP A 366 0.67 27.53 28.98
CA ASP A 366 -0.30 27.78 30.04
C ASP A 366 -1.70 27.23 29.76
N LYS A 367 -2.13 27.27 28.47
CA LYS A 367 -3.45 26.75 28.08
C LYS A 367 -3.49 25.23 28.19
N PHE A 368 -2.41 24.56 27.81
CA PHE A 368 -2.32 23.10 27.86
C PHE A 368 -2.15 22.59 29.29
N LEU A 369 -1.33 23.28 30.13
CA LEU A 369 -1.16 22.95 31.53
C LEU A 369 -2.48 23.06 32.30
N ARG A 370 -3.25 24.13 32.07
CA ARG A 370 -4.59 24.29 32.69
C ARG A 370 -5.56 23.18 32.28
N GLU A 371 -5.54 22.78 31.02
CA GLU A 371 -6.41 21.69 30.52
C GLU A 371 -6.03 20.35 31.14
N ILE A 372 -4.73 20.08 31.29
CA ILE A 372 -4.23 18.86 31.95
C ILE A 372 -4.66 18.86 33.42
N ALA A 373 -4.45 19.96 34.14
CA ALA A 373 -4.85 20.09 35.55
C ALA A 373 -6.36 19.93 35.72
N ALA A 374 -7.17 20.57 34.87
CA ALA A 374 -8.61 20.42 34.89
C ALA A 374 -9.10 18.98 34.68
N TYR A 375 -8.45 18.26 33.74
CA TYR A 375 -8.78 16.88 33.49
C TYR A 375 -8.55 15.97 34.70
N TYR A 376 -7.44 16.13 35.39
CA TYR A 376 -7.14 15.29 36.58
C TYR A 376 -7.99 15.69 37.79
N ASN A 377 -8.28 16.97 38.00
CA ASN A 377 -9.18 17.41 39.07
C ASN A 377 -10.60 16.83 38.90
N GLU A 378 -11.12 16.78 37.66
CA GLU A 378 -12.44 16.18 37.37
C GLU A 378 -12.48 14.65 37.55
N LYS A 379 -11.31 13.97 37.59
CA LYS A 379 -11.19 12.53 37.85
C LYS A 379 -11.11 12.18 39.33
N GLU A 380 -10.73 13.14 40.17
CA GLU A 380 -10.62 12.95 41.62
C GLU A 380 -11.95 13.27 42.35
N GLU A 381 -12.89 13.97 41.69
CA GLU A 381 -14.27 14.12 42.13
C GLU A 381 -15.16 12.93 41.70
#